data_0a18a2929ec5991fa26ed538cc13c714
#
_entry.id   0a18a2929ec5991fa26ed538cc13c714
#
_cell.length_a   1.000
_cell.length_b   1.000
_cell.length_c   1.000
_cell.angle_alpha   90.00
_cell.angle_beta   90.00
_cell.angle_gamma   90.00
#
_symmetry.space_group_name_H-M   'P 1'
#
loop_
_entity.id
_entity.type
_entity.pdbx_description
1 polymer ?
#
loop_
_entity_poly.entity_id
_entity_poly.type
_entity_poly.pdbx_seq_one_letter_code
_entity_poly.pdbx_strand_id
1 'polypeptide(L)'
;MSTLPNNAKAVIALTSWKARINTVGMTIFNLYRTCPGFHIVLTLSSDEFPTKHQELPNSLNKLCEAGLCEILWVKKNVKAFKKILFAMRTFPNVPIISADDDCLYKFNYANELYTHWLKSPKSCISYYCTSWHNLYITGGYATLYPPSIFGKYVDILSDESLSDKIVSYHEDDCLYACLREKLNMTSIINLNKPFEYVAVSHDESAPLHDLYRGDIWKRHLDDMWVLINELP
;
A
#
# COMPACT_ATOMS: atom_id res chain seq x y z
N MET A 1 7.33 5.20 -17.99
CA MET A 1 6.08 5.46 -17.27
C MET A 1 5.08 4.38 -17.70
N SER A 2 4.61 3.57 -16.78
CA SER A 2 3.54 2.62 -17.08
C SER A 2 2.27 3.41 -17.39
N THR A 3 1.58 3.03 -18.44
CA THR A 3 0.29 3.65 -18.79
C THR A 3 -0.81 2.86 -18.13
N LEU A 4 -1.64 3.53 -17.33
CA LEU A 4 -2.84 2.91 -16.79
C LEU A 4 -3.69 2.35 -17.94
N PRO A 5 -4.20 1.10 -17.85
CA PRO A 5 -5.14 0.59 -18.85
C PRO A 5 -6.31 1.57 -19.06
N ASN A 6 -6.69 1.83 -20.31
CA ASN A 6 -7.59 2.92 -20.73
C ASN A 6 -8.94 3.01 -20.00
N ASN A 7 -9.32 2.00 -19.22
CA ASN A 7 -10.61 1.94 -18.52
C ASN A 7 -10.48 1.74 -17.00
N ALA A 8 -9.27 1.81 -16.44
CA ALA A 8 -9.11 1.60 -15.01
C ALA A 8 -9.49 2.85 -14.20
N LYS A 9 -10.32 2.67 -13.17
CA LYS A 9 -10.79 3.74 -12.28
C LYS A 9 -9.68 4.25 -11.36
N ALA A 10 -8.89 3.33 -10.82
CA ALA A 10 -7.81 3.56 -9.86
C ALA A 10 -6.87 2.36 -9.86
N VAL A 11 -5.75 2.49 -9.16
CA VAL A 11 -4.80 1.40 -8.91
C VAL A 11 -5.10 0.79 -7.54
N ILE A 12 -5.17 -0.54 -7.46
CA ILE A 12 -5.07 -1.29 -6.20
C ILE A 12 -3.62 -1.74 -6.06
N ALA A 13 -2.94 -1.22 -5.05
CA ALA A 13 -1.52 -1.44 -4.82
C ALA A 13 -1.30 -2.35 -3.62
N LEU A 14 -0.53 -3.40 -3.84
CA LEU A 14 -0.08 -4.31 -2.80
C LEU A 14 1.41 -4.62 -2.95
N THR A 15 1.99 -5.17 -1.90
CA THR A 15 3.35 -5.70 -1.90
C THR A 15 3.36 -7.07 -1.24
N SER A 16 4.36 -7.87 -1.56
CA SER A 16 4.60 -9.14 -0.89
C SER A 16 6.11 -9.35 -0.69
N TRP A 17 6.49 -10.44 -0.09
CA TRP A 17 7.86 -10.81 0.18
C TRP A 17 8.05 -12.33 0.06
N LYS A 18 9.30 -12.78 0.12
CA LYS A 18 9.69 -14.17 -0.22
C LYS A 18 8.88 -15.23 0.54
N ALA A 19 8.57 -15.00 1.82
CA ALA A 19 7.82 -15.96 2.62
C ALA A 19 6.33 -16.07 2.24
N ARG A 20 5.73 -15.02 1.65
CA ARG A 20 4.30 -14.98 1.28
C ARG A 20 4.04 -15.05 -0.23
N ILE A 21 5.08 -15.06 -1.05
CA ILE A 21 4.94 -15.00 -2.51
C ILE A 21 4.09 -16.14 -3.09
N ASN A 22 4.05 -17.27 -2.42
CA ASN A 22 3.26 -18.42 -2.85
C ASN A 22 1.74 -18.24 -2.68
N THR A 23 1.32 -17.37 -1.77
CA THR A 23 -0.09 -17.15 -1.42
C THR A 23 -0.68 -15.88 -2.02
N VAL A 24 0.14 -14.88 -2.36
CA VAL A 24 -0.32 -13.58 -2.88
C VAL A 24 -1.20 -13.68 -4.13
N GLY A 25 -0.99 -14.72 -4.95
CA GLY A 25 -1.80 -14.98 -6.13
C GLY A 25 -3.29 -15.18 -5.82
N MET A 26 -3.63 -15.71 -4.64
CA MET A 26 -5.03 -15.84 -4.19
C MET A 26 -5.66 -14.48 -3.93
N THR A 27 -4.94 -13.59 -3.26
CA THR A 27 -5.38 -12.21 -3.02
C THR A 27 -5.55 -11.44 -4.33
N ILE A 28 -4.60 -11.54 -5.26
CA ILE A 28 -4.68 -10.89 -6.57
C ILE A 28 -5.91 -11.38 -7.34
N PHE A 29 -6.11 -12.69 -7.41
CA PHE A 29 -7.27 -13.25 -8.10
C PHE A 29 -8.59 -12.86 -7.44
N ASN A 30 -8.65 -12.82 -6.12
CA ASN A 30 -9.79 -12.32 -5.37
C ASN A 30 -10.07 -10.83 -5.70
N LEU A 31 -9.06 -9.96 -5.65
CA LEU A 31 -9.21 -8.54 -6.00
C LEU A 31 -9.71 -8.35 -7.43
N TYR A 32 -9.17 -9.10 -8.39
CA TYR A 32 -9.64 -9.06 -9.77
C TYR A 32 -11.14 -9.39 -9.88
N ARG A 33 -11.60 -10.42 -9.13
CA ARG A 33 -12.99 -10.86 -9.14
C ARG A 33 -13.93 -9.91 -8.41
N THR A 34 -13.48 -9.31 -7.32
CA THR A 34 -14.30 -8.49 -6.42
C THR A 34 -14.24 -6.99 -6.74
N CYS A 35 -13.24 -6.56 -7.49
CA CYS A 35 -13.00 -5.16 -7.83
C CYS A 35 -12.84 -4.93 -9.34
N PRO A 36 -13.89 -5.18 -10.15
CA PRO A 36 -13.79 -5.00 -11.60
C PRO A 36 -13.58 -3.53 -11.97
N GLY A 37 -12.71 -3.30 -12.96
CA GLY A 37 -12.39 -1.95 -13.46
C GLY A 37 -11.31 -1.23 -12.64
N PHE A 38 -10.58 -1.96 -11.79
CA PHE A 38 -9.38 -1.45 -11.10
C PHE A 38 -8.14 -2.15 -11.65
N HIS A 39 -7.03 -1.42 -11.69
CA HIS A 39 -5.73 -1.97 -12.09
C HIS A 39 -5.00 -2.48 -10.86
N ILE A 40 -4.60 -3.74 -10.84
CA ILE A 40 -3.91 -4.37 -9.71
C ILE A 40 -2.42 -4.33 -9.95
N VAL A 41 -1.68 -3.81 -8.97
CA VAL A 41 -0.23 -3.63 -9.03
C VAL A 41 0.43 -4.28 -7.82
N LEU A 42 1.31 -5.23 -8.06
CA LEU A 42 2.15 -5.88 -7.05
C LEU A 42 3.56 -5.32 -7.12
N THR A 43 4.02 -4.65 -6.06
CA THR A 43 5.41 -4.16 -5.99
C THR A 43 6.31 -5.18 -5.31
N LEU A 44 7.35 -5.63 -6.00
CA LEU A 44 8.36 -6.55 -5.51
C LEU A 44 9.77 -5.96 -5.67
N SER A 45 10.73 -6.44 -4.86
CA SER A 45 12.12 -5.98 -4.91
C SER A 45 13.06 -6.97 -5.57
N SER A 46 14.01 -6.46 -6.35
CA SER A 46 15.07 -7.28 -6.95
C SER A 46 16.07 -7.81 -5.92
N ASP A 47 16.15 -7.19 -4.73
CA ASP A 47 16.98 -7.71 -3.63
C ASP A 47 16.45 -9.04 -3.12
N GLU A 48 15.12 -9.21 -3.07
CA GLU A 48 14.50 -10.47 -2.65
C GLU A 48 14.36 -11.48 -3.80
N PHE A 49 14.18 -10.97 -5.03
CA PHE A 49 13.95 -11.75 -6.24
C PHE A 49 14.96 -11.34 -7.34
N PRO A 50 16.25 -11.70 -7.22
CA PRO A 50 17.29 -11.25 -8.16
C PRO A 50 17.03 -11.64 -9.62
N THR A 51 16.43 -12.81 -9.85
CA THR A 51 16.06 -13.28 -11.19
C THR A 51 14.59 -12.98 -11.55
N LYS A 52 13.93 -12.14 -10.73
CA LYS A 52 12.58 -11.61 -10.98
C LYS A 52 11.54 -12.71 -11.24
N HIS A 53 10.88 -12.66 -12.39
CA HIS A 53 9.83 -13.61 -12.78
C HIS A 53 10.20 -15.08 -12.68
N GLN A 54 11.49 -15.41 -12.78
CA GLN A 54 11.96 -16.80 -12.68
C GLN A 54 11.84 -17.38 -11.27
N GLU A 55 11.81 -16.51 -10.25
CA GLU A 55 11.64 -16.91 -8.84
C GLU A 55 10.19 -16.90 -8.39
N LEU A 56 9.28 -16.41 -9.23
CA LEU A 56 7.88 -16.31 -8.87
C LEU A 56 7.15 -17.63 -9.11
N PRO A 57 6.13 -17.94 -8.30
CA PRO A 57 5.25 -19.08 -8.55
C PRO A 57 4.63 -19.01 -9.95
N ASN A 58 4.55 -20.17 -10.63
CA ASN A 58 3.96 -20.23 -11.96
C ASN A 58 2.51 -19.71 -12.01
N SER A 59 1.75 -19.90 -10.92
CA SER A 59 0.40 -19.33 -10.78
C SER A 59 0.39 -17.82 -10.83
N LEU A 60 1.34 -17.16 -10.16
CA LEU A 60 1.48 -15.69 -10.16
C LEU A 60 1.90 -15.18 -11.55
N ASN A 61 2.88 -15.82 -12.19
CA ASN A 61 3.29 -15.47 -13.54
C ASN A 61 2.12 -15.56 -14.53
N LYS A 62 1.29 -16.61 -14.45
CA LYS A 62 0.09 -16.74 -15.29
C LYS A 62 -0.94 -15.62 -15.06
N LEU A 63 -1.11 -15.15 -13.83
CA LEU A 63 -1.99 -13.99 -13.56
C LEU A 63 -1.46 -12.72 -14.23
N CYS A 64 -0.15 -12.52 -14.22
CA CYS A 64 0.49 -11.37 -14.88
C CYS A 64 0.40 -11.49 -16.41
N GLU A 65 0.68 -12.65 -16.98
CA GLU A 65 0.56 -12.93 -18.42
C GLU A 65 -0.88 -12.72 -18.93
N ALA A 66 -1.87 -13.06 -18.10
CA ALA A 66 -3.29 -12.82 -18.39
C ALA A 66 -3.72 -11.37 -18.19
N GLY A 67 -2.82 -10.46 -17.79
CA GLY A 67 -3.12 -9.04 -17.57
C GLY A 67 -3.95 -8.75 -16.32
N LEU A 68 -4.04 -9.69 -15.38
CA LEU A 68 -4.80 -9.52 -14.15
C LEU A 68 -4.03 -8.76 -13.06
N CYS A 69 -2.71 -8.67 -13.19
CA CYS A 69 -1.83 -7.95 -12.28
C CYS A 69 -0.58 -7.46 -13.03
N GLU A 70 -0.13 -6.25 -12.73
CA GLU A 70 1.18 -5.72 -13.14
C GLU A 70 2.15 -5.85 -11.98
N ILE A 71 3.40 -6.29 -12.26
CA ILE A 71 4.47 -6.28 -11.26
C ILE A 71 5.37 -5.06 -11.47
N LEU A 72 5.46 -4.22 -10.44
CA LEU A 72 6.46 -3.17 -10.35
C LEU A 72 7.71 -3.70 -9.65
N TRP A 73 8.83 -3.67 -10.37
CA TRP A 73 10.12 -4.07 -9.81
C TRP A 73 10.86 -2.86 -9.27
N VAL A 74 11.15 -2.88 -7.96
CA VAL A 74 12.04 -1.91 -7.31
C VAL A 74 13.37 -2.57 -6.97
N LYS A 75 14.42 -1.78 -6.78
CA LYS A 75 15.74 -2.35 -6.51
C LYS A 75 15.82 -2.85 -5.08
N LYS A 76 15.61 -1.96 -4.09
CA LYS A 76 15.71 -2.29 -2.68
C LYS A 76 14.40 -2.79 -2.07
N ASN A 77 14.53 -3.70 -1.11
CA ASN A 77 13.41 -4.13 -0.29
C ASN A 77 13.14 -3.11 0.82
N VAL A 78 12.23 -2.19 0.58
CA VAL A 78 11.76 -1.23 1.59
C VAL A 78 10.50 -1.73 2.33
N LYS A 79 10.35 -3.04 2.48
CA LYS A 79 9.27 -3.71 3.22
C LYS A 79 7.87 -3.21 2.80
N ALA A 80 6.98 -2.92 3.78
CA ALA A 80 5.61 -2.49 3.52
C ALA A 80 5.52 -1.16 2.75
N PHE A 81 6.52 -0.28 2.86
CA PHE A 81 6.56 0.99 2.12
C PHE A 81 6.53 0.82 0.60
N LYS A 82 6.95 -0.33 0.06
CA LYS A 82 6.85 -0.64 -1.38
C LYS A 82 5.40 -0.55 -1.88
N LYS A 83 4.43 -0.88 -1.05
CA LYS A 83 3.02 -1.03 -1.39
C LYS A 83 2.49 0.19 -2.15
N ILE A 84 2.54 1.35 -1.52
CA ILE A 84 1.88 2.57 -2.01
C ILE A 84 2.86 3.51 -2.69
N LEU A 85 4.06 3.66 -2.12
CA LEU A 85 5.03 4.68 -2.53
C LEU A 85 5.39 4.58 -4.01
N PHE A 86 5.74 3.37 -4.48
CA PHE A 86 6.12 3.18 -5.88
C PHE A 86 4.93 3.14 -6.84
N ALA A 87 3.75 2.74 -6.36
CA ALA A 87 2.52 2.87 -7.13
C ALA A 87 2.19 4.35 -7.36
N MET A 88 2.28 5.21 -6.33
CA MET A 88 2.10 6.66 -6.47
C MET A 88 3.11 7.29 -7.43
N ARG A 89 4.37 6.87 -7.38
CA ARG A 89 5.43 7.34 -8.29
C ARG A 89 5.15 6.95 -9.74
N THR A 90 4.66 5.73 -9.95
CA THR A 90 4.41 5.20 -11.29
C THR A 90 3.12 5.77 -11.90
N PHE A 91 2.09 5.98 -11.07
CA PHE A 91 0.75 6.42 -11.45
C PHE A 91 0.34 7.71 -10.70
N PRO A 92 1.05 8.83 -10.87
CA PRO A 92 0.87 10.04 -10.05
C PRO A 92 -0.51 10.71 -10.21
N ASN A 93 -1.20 10.46 -11.31
CA ASN A 93 -2.44 11.15 -11.68
C ASN A 93 -3.71 10.34 -11.41
N VAL A 94 -3.60 9.22 -10.71
CA VAL A 94 -4.76 8.37 -10.38
C VAL A 94 -4.80 8.05 -8.90
N PRO A 95 -5.99 7.77 -8.33
CA PRO A 95 -6.05 7.36 -6.94
C PRO A 95 -5.39 6.00 -6.73
N ILE A 96 -4.74 5.84 -5.59
CA ILE A 96 -4.12 4.57 -5.18
C ILE A 96 -4.88 4.01 -3.99
N ILE A 97 -5.29 2.75 -4.08
CA ILE A 97 -5.98 2.01 -3.02
C ILE A 97 -5.03 0.97 -2.46
N SER A 98 -4.81 0.98 -1.16
CA SER A 98 -3.94 0.01 -0.50
C SER A 98 -4.64 -1.33 -0.28
N ALA A 99 -3.89 -2.42 -0.47
CA ALA A 99 -4.32 -3.78 -0.15
C ALA A 99 -3.15 -4.58 0.44
N ASP A 100 -3.44 -5.49 1.37
CA ASP A 100 -2.45 -6.44 1.90
C ASP A 100 -2.45 -7.73 1.08
N ASP A 101 -1.34 -8.46 1.12
CA ASP A 101 -1.10 -9.67 0.34
C ASP A 101 -1.73 -10.95 0.93
N ASP A 102 -2.26 -10.86 2.13
CA ASP A 102 -2.82 -11.94 2.94
C ASP A 102 -4.32 -11.79 3.26
N CYS A 103 -5.02 -10.96 2.51
CA CYS A 103 -6.44 -10.69 2.68
C CYS A 103 -7.26 -11.08 1.44
N LEU A 104 -8.40 -11.75 1.63
CA LEU A 104 -9.44 -11.91 0.62
C LEU A 104 -10.51 -10.86 0.87
N TYR A 105 -10.63 -9.95 -0.07
CA TYR A 105 -11.47 -8.77 0.02
C TYR A 105 -12.91 -9.05 -0.38
N LYS A 106 -13.85 -8.41 0.33
CA LYS A 106 -15.27 -8.42 0.01
C LYS A 106 -15.55 -7.81 -1.38
N PHE A 107 -16.64 -8.26 -1.98
CA PHE A 107 -17.14 -7.66 -3.22
C PHE A 107 -17.39 -6.16 -3.05
N ASN A 108 -17.02 -5.37 -4.06
CA ASN A 108 -17.11 -3.90 -4.09
C ASN A 108 -16.19 -3.12 -3.14
N TYR A 109 -15.27 -3.75 -2.44
CA TYR A 109 -14.35 -3.07 -1.53
C TYR A 109 -13.74 -1.79 -2.14
N ALA A 110 -13.02 -1.91 -3.25
CA ALA A 110 -12.36 -0.77 -3.89
C ALA A 110 -13.38 0.22 -4.52
N ASN A 111 -14.50 -0.28 -5.02
CA ASN A 111 -15.52 0.56 -5.62
C ASN A 111 -16.25 1.43 -4.58
N GLU A 112 -16.41 0.96 -3.36
CA GLU A 112 -16.96 1.76 -2.25
C GLU A 112 -16.02 2.92 -1.92
N LEU A 113 -14.72 2.66 -1.70
CA LEU A 113 -13.72 3.70 -1.47
C LEU A 113 -13.69 4.74 -2.62
N TYR A 114 -13.68 4.26 -3.84
CA TYR A 114 -13.67 5.11 -5.03
C TYR A 114 -14.92 5.98 -5.14
N THR A 115 -16.10 5.44 -4.84
CA THR A 115 -17.37 6.18 -4.88
C THR A 115 -17.41 7.30 -3.84
N HIS A 116 -16.87 7.07 -2.66
CA HIS A 116 -16.72 8.11 -1.64
C HIS A 116 -15.69 9.16 -2.05
N TRP A 117 -14.58 8.74 -2.67
CA TRP A 117 -13.57 9.67 -3.15
C TRP A 117 -14.10 10.60 -4.25
N LEU A 118 -14.92 10.11 -5.17
CA LEU A 118 -15.54 10.96 -6.21
C LEU A 118 -16.35 12.13 -5.61
N LYS A 119 -16.91 11.96 -4.40
CA LYS A 119 -17.65 13.02 -3.69
C LYS A 119 -16.72 13.97 -2.93
N SER A 120 -15.51 13.53 -2.62
CA SER A 120 -14.53 14.29 -1.85
C SER A 120 -13.10 14.04 -2.36
N PRO A 121 -12.77 14.55 -3.57
CA PRO A 121 -11.57 14.13 -4.30
C PRO A 121 -10.24 14.58 -3.68
N LYS A 122 -10.27 15.44 -2.66
CA LYS A 122 -9.09 15.87 -1.90
C LYS A 122 -8.87 15.08 -0.61
N SER A 123 -9.80 14.18 -0.26
CA SER A 123 -9.77 13.42 1.00
C SER A 123 -9.21 12.02 0.79
N CYS A 124 -8.45 11.52 1.76
CA CYS A 124 -8.24 10.08 1.89
C CYS A 124 -9.56 9.44 2.34
N ILE A 125 -9.86 8.27 1.80
CA ILE A 125 -11.04 7.49 2.19
C ILE A 125 -10.54 6.21 2.82
N SER A 126 -10.96 5.91 4.06
CA SER A 126 -10.54 4.70 4.75
C SER A 126 -11.71 4.01 5.43
N TYR A 127 -11.69 2.69 5.46
CA TYR A 127 -12.63 1.90 6.26
C TYR A 127 -12.35 2.03 7.75
N TYR A 128 -11.10 2.19 8.10
CA TYR A 128 -10.66 2.29 9.48
C TYR A 128 -9.67 3.44 9.65
N CYS A 129 -9.82 4.18 10.72
CA CYS A 129 -8.89 5.22 11.10
C CYS A 129 -8.77 5.24 12.63
N THR A 130 -7.57 5.27 13.14
CA THR A 130 -7.27 5.52 14.55
C THR A 130 -6.54 6.84 14.70
N SER A 131 -6.47 7.37 15.91
CA SER A 131 -5.75 8.61 16.18
C SER A 131 -4.65 8.37 17.21
N TRP A 132 -3.52 9.01 16.99
CA TRP A 132 -2.42 9.11 17.94
C TRP A 132 -1.95 10.55 18.01
N HIS A 133 -2.06 11.17 19.20
CA HIS A 133 -1.98 12.62 19.33
C HIS A 133 -2.96 13.29 18.34
N ASN A 134 -2.44 14.12 17.43
CA ASN A 134 -3.23 14.77 16.37
C ASN A 134 -3.13 14.06 15.01
N LEU A 135 -2.41 12.95 14.94
CA LEU A 135 -2.23 12.19 13.70
C LEU A 135 -3.37 11.19 13.52
N TYR A 136 -3.96 11.19 12.34
CA TYR A 136 -4.95 10.19 11.94
C TYR A 136 -4.27 9.11 11.10
N ILE A 137 -4.19 7.90 11.65
CA ILE A 137 -3.55 6.76 11.02
C ILE A 137 -4.64 5.92 10.35
N THR A 138 -4.55 5.79 9.05
CA THR A 138 -5.46 4.95 8.26
C THR A 138 -4.90 3.54 8.13
N GLY A 139 -5.77 2.54 8.06
CA GLY A 139 -5.31 1.16 7.90
C GLY A 139 -4.62 0.93 6.55
N GLY A 140 -3.45 0.29 6.58
CA GLY A 140 -2.62 0.01 5.41
C GLY A 140 -3.24 -0.90 4.36
N TYR A 141 -4.33 -1.53 4.69
CA TYR A 141 -5.01 -2.53 3.85
C TYR A 141 -6.33 -2.06 3.25
N ALA A 142 -6.79 -0.84 3.54
CA ALA A 142 -8.14 -0.41 3.16
C ALA A 142 -8.28 1.11 3.07
N THR A 143 -7.31 1.77 2.44
CA THR A 143 -7.30 3.22 2.29
C THR A 143 -7.13 3.61 0.83
N LEU A 144 -7.93 4.56 0.35
CA LEU A 144 -7.74 5.25 -0.91
C LEU A 144 -7.02 6.58 -0.66
N TYR A 145 -5.94 6.78 -1.36
CA TYR A 145 -5.15 8.01 -1.41
C TYR A 145 -5.42 8.77 -2.69
N PRO A 146 -5.74 10.08 -2.63
CA PRO A 146 -5.92 10.93 -3.81
C PRO A 146 -4.67 11.01 -4.69
N PRO A 147 -4.82 11.32 -5.99
CA PRO A 147 -3.70 11.58 -6.88
C PRO A 147 -2.76 12.65 -6.32
N SER A 148 -1.46 12.42 -6.45
CA SER A 148 -0.40 13.39 -6.09
C SER A 148 -0.44 13.91 -4.64
N ILE A 149 -1.12 13.22 -3.72
CA ILE A 149 -1.34 13.69 -2.34
C ILE A 149 -0.04 14.03 -1.61
N PHE A 150 1.05 13.34 -1.87
CA PHE A 150 2.33 13.57 -1.21
C PHE A 150 3.33 14.36 -2.07
N GLY A 151 2.96 14.76 -3.30
CA GLY A 151 3.76 15.62 -4.16
C GLY A 151 5.22 15.14 -4.31
N LYS A 152 6.17 16.05 -4.11
CA LYS A 152 7.61 15.77 -4.22
C LYS A 152 8.12 14.72 -3.23
N TYR A 153 7.42 14.49 -2.13
CA TYR A 153 7.85 13.52 -1.11
C TYR A 153 7.80 12.08 -1.60
N VAL A 154 6.98 11.78 -2.62
CA VAL A 154 6.99 10.46 -3.26
C VAL A 154 8.36 10.17 -3.87
N ASP A 155 8.94 11.13 -4.59
CA ASP A 155 10.26 10.97 -5.19
C ASP A 155 11.38 10.93 -4.15
N ILE A 156 11.32 11.81 -3.15
CA ILE A 156 12.30 11.86 -2.05
C ILE A 156 12.33 10.52 -1.28
N LEU A 157 11.17 10.00 -0.90
CA LEU A 157 11.06 8.76 -0.13
C LEU A 157 11.32 7.50 -0.96
N SER A 158 11.16 7.60 -2.29
CA SER A 158 11.52 6.51 -3.21
C SER A 158 13.02 6.48 -3.54
N ASP A 159 13.80 7.45 -3.05
CA ASP A 159 15.24 7.47 -3.24
C ASP A 159 15.91 6.40 -2.37
N GLU A 160 16.80 5.62 -2.96
CA GLU A 160 17.48 4.51 -2.28
C GLU A 160 18.33 4.95 -1.08
N SER A 161 18.80 6.21 -1.07
CA SER A 161 19.61 6.76 0.03
C SER A 161 18.82 6.94 1.33
N LEU A 162 17.51 7.17 1.24
CA LEU A 162 16.62 7.29 2.40
C LEU A 162 15.97 5.97 2.80
N SER A 163 15.98 4.98 1.91
CA SER A 163 15.32 3.70 2.14
C SER A 163 15.77 3.00 3.41
N ASP A 164 17.07 3.05 3.74
CA ASP A 164 17.62 2.38 4.91
C ASP A 164 17.13 2.98 6.24
N LYS A 165 16.90 4.31 6.26
CA LYS A 165 16.33 4.99 7.43
C LYS A 165 14.84 4.64 7.60
N ILE A 166 14.07 4.65 6.52
CA ILE A 166 12.63 4.37 6.53
C ILE A 166 12.37 2.92 6.93
N VAL A 167 13.12 1.98 6.39
CA VAL A 167 12.96 0.53 6.63
C VAL A 167 13.13 0.15 8.11
N SER A 168 13.87 0.94 8.89
CA SER A 168 14.04 0.68 10.33
C SER A 168 12.73 0.82 11.11
N TYR A 169 11.75 1.58 10.60
CA TYR A 169 10.49 1.87 11.32
C TYR A 169 9.37 0.87 11.07
N HIS A 170 9.41 0.11 10.00
CA HIS A 170 8.47 -0.97 9.64
C HIS A 170 6.97 -0.63 9.49
N GLU A 171 6.56 0.61 9.76
CA GLU A 171 5.17 1.06 9.85
C GLU A 171 4.85 2.07 8.73
N ASP A 172 4.40 1.57 7.57
CA ASP A 172 4.07 2.44 6.43
C ASP A 172 2.88 3.38 6.72
N ASP A 173 1.92 2.94 7.52
CA ASP A 173 0.76 3.74 7.91
C ASP A 173 1.15 5.00 8.69
N CYS A 174 2.15 4.87 9.56
CA CYS A 174 2.70 5.99 10.34
C CYS A 174 3.38 7.00 9.44
N LEU A 175 4.15 6.54 8.43
CA LEU A 175 4.77 7.43 7.45
C LEU A 175 3.73 8.29 6.73
N TYR A 176 2.66 7.67 6.24
CA TYR A 176 1.63 8.38 5.50
C TYR A 176 0.82 9.33 6.40
N ALA A 177 0.64 8.99 7.68
CA ALA A 177 0.02 9.90 8.64
C ALA A 177 0.89 11.15 8.88
N CYS A 178 2.19 10.98 9.11
CA CYS A 178 3.14 12.08 9.28
C CYS A 178 3.20 12.99 8.04
N LEU A 179 3.21 12.40 6.83
CA LEU A 179 3.21 13.17 5.59
C LEU A 179 1.93 14.00 5.42
N ARG A 180 0.77 13.43 5.70
CA ARG A 180 -0.50 14.18 5.63
C ARG A 180 -0.49 15.38 6.58
N GLU A 181 -0.02 15.19 7.79
CA GLU A 181 0.06 16.28 8.79
C GLU A 181 1.03 17.36 8.32
N LYS A 182 2.26 17.00 7.92
CA LYS A 182 3.25 17.94 7.36
C LYS A 182 2.70 18.78 6.21
N LEU A 183 1.87 18.17 5.37
CA LEU A 183 1.30 18.82 4.17
C LEU A 183 -0.04 19.52 4.44
N ASN A 184 -0.53 19.54 5.69
CA ASN A 184 -1.87 19.99 6.02
C ASN A 184 -2.98 19.28 5.23
N MET A 185 -2.76 18.00 4.88
CA MET A 185 -3.69 17.16 4.13
C MET A 185 -4.43 16.21 5.07
N THR A 186 -5.05 16.77 6.09
CA THR A 186 -5.69 16.02 7.18
C THR A 186 -7.11 15.56 6.87
N SER A 187 -7.63 15.87 5.68
CA SER A 187 -8.99 15.47 5.31
C SER A 187 -9.06 13.95 5.07
N ILE A 188 -9.66 13.27 6.03
CA ILE A 188 -9.90 11.82 5.98
C ILE A 188 -11.39 11.58 6.16
N ILE A 189 -11.97 10.77 5.29
CA ILE A 189 -13.32 10.23 5.47
C ILE A 189 -13.17 8.80 6.00
N ASN A 190 -13.46 8.64 7.29
CA ASN A 190 -13.55 7.33 7.92
C ASN A 190 -14.95 6.78 7.68
N LEU A 191 -15.07 5.68 6.95
CA LEU A 191 -16.35 5.05 6.69
C LEU A 191 -16.94 4.43 7.94
N ASN A 192 -16.11 4.21 8.96
CA ASN A 192 -16.48 3.63 10.26
C ASN A 192 -17.36 2.36 10.10
N LYS A 193 -16.98 1.54 9.15
CA LYS A 193 -17.64 0.27 8.86
C LYS A 193 -16.69 -0.87 9.18
N PRO A 194 -17.20 -2.01 9.68
CA PRO A 194 -16.38 -3.19 9.79
C PRO A 194 -15.84 -3.53 8.38
N PHE A 195 -14.53 -3.61 8.28
CA PHE A 195 -13.86 -4.08 7.08
C PHE A 195 -13.94 -5.62 7.09
N GLU A 196 -14.73 -6.14 6.17
CA GLU A 196 -14.90 -7.59 6.05
C GLU A 196 -13.88 -8.15 5.07
N TYR A 197 -13.01 -8.99 5.59
CA TYR A 197 -12.04 -9.78 4.82
C TYR A 197 -11.88 -11.16 5.45
N VAL A 198 -11.33 -12.08 4.68
CA VAL A 198 -10.88 -13.38 5.18
C VAL A 198 -9.37 -13.39 5.12
N ALA A 199 -8.71 -13.59 6.25
CA ALA A 199 -7.27 -13.73 6.28
C ALA A 199 -6.84 -15.01 5.57
N VAL A 200 -5.84 -14.91 4.71
CA VAL A 200 -5.18 -16.08 4.11
C VAL A 200 -4.18 -16.59 5.12
N SER A 201 -4.32 -17.85 5.57
CA SER A 201 -3.33 -18.45 6.45
C SER A 201 -2.01 -18.65 5.68
N HIS A 202 -0.94 -18.22 6.28
CA HIS A 202 0.42 -18.46 5.82
C HIS A 202 1.19 -19.10 6.98
N ASP A 203 2.10 -20.02 6.64
CA ASP A 203 2.94 -20.68 7.61
C ASP A 203 3.82 -19.63 8.34
N GLU A 204 3.64 -19.56 9.66
CA GLU A 204 4.53 -19.07 10.73
C GLU A 204 5.32 -17.75 10.54
N SER A 205 5.17 -16.99 9.48
CA SER A 205 5.77 -15.67 9.44
C SER A 205 4.97 -14.73 10.33
N ALA A 206 5.51 -14.39 11.50
CA ALA A 206 4.89 -13.47 12.43
C ALA A 206 4.42 -12.20 11.68
N PRO A 207 3.14 -11.83 11.80
CA PRO A 207 2.67 -10.58 11.21
C PRO A 207 3.46 -9.43 11.83
N LEU A 208 3.75 -8.39 11.03
CA LEU A 208 4.53 -7.23 11.49
C LEU A 208 3.97 -6.64 12.79
N HIS A 209 2.65 -6.60 12.94
CA HIS A 209 2.01 -6.07 14.15
C HIS A 209 2.35 -6.85 15.44
N ASP A 210 2.72 -8.12 15.37
CA ASP A 210 3.13 -8.91 16.54
C ASP A 210 4.52 -8.54 17.01
N LEU A 211 5.37 -8.03 16.13
CA LEU A 211 6.71 -7.56 16.44
C LEU A 211 6.71 -6.17 17.09
N TYR A 212 5.64 -5.38 16.93
CA TYR A 212 5.57 -3.96 17.28
C TYR A 212 4.39 -3.61 18.21
N ARG A 213 4.07 -4.48 19.17
CA ARG A 213 3.01 -4.23 20.15
C ARG A 213 3.42 -3.16 21.18
N GLY A 214 2.45 -2.34 21.58
CA GLY A 214 2.57 -1.42 22.71
C GLY A 214 3.43 -0.17 22.43
N ASP A 215 4.38 0.11 23.32
CA ASP A 215 5.15 1.37 23.28
C ASP A 215 6.22 1.43 22.17
N ILE A 216 6.53 0.31 21.52
CA ILE A 216 7.45 0.28 20.38
C ILE A 216 6.83 1.03 19.20
N TRP A 217 5.58 0.76 18.89
CA TRP A 217 4.83 1.44 17.84
C TRP A 217 4.78 2.96 18.04
N LYS A 218 4.55 3.41 19.28
CA LYS A 218 4.52 4.84 19.63
C LYS A 218 5.85 5.53 19.37
N ARG A 219 6.96 4.89 19.80
CA ARG A 219 8.31 5.42 19.55
C ARG A 219 8.62 5.52 18.06
N HIS A 220 8.26 4.51 17.27
CA HIS A 220 8.45 4.56 15.82
C HIS A 220 7.67 5.70 15.17
N LEU A 221 6.48 6.00 15.66
CA LEU A 221 5.69 7.13 15.14
C LEU A 221 6.37 8.47 15.47
N ASP A 222 6.86 8.65 16.70
CA ASP A 222 7.56 9.86 17.12
C ASP A 222 8.87 10.05 16.32
N ASP A 223 9.67 9.00 16.18
CA ASP A 223 10.90 9.03 15.39
C ASP A 223 10.63 9.32 13.91
N MET A 224 9.58 8.74 13.35
CA MET A 224 9.17 8.99 11.97
C MET A 224 8.68 10.43 11.78
N TRP A 225 7.99 10.99 12.75
CA TRP A 225 7.58 12.40 12.73
C TRP A 225 8.79 13.33 12.67
N VAL A 226 9.82 13.06 13.47
CA VAL A 226 11.10 13.80 13.40
C VAL A 226 11.71 13.69 12.00
N LEU A 227 11.87 12.46 11.49
CA LEU A 227 12.44 12.22 10.16
C LEU A 227 11.69 12.98 9.07
N ILE A 228 10.36 12.91 9.06
CA ILE A 228 9.53 13.56 8.03
C ILE A 228 9.64 15.07 8.10
N ASN A 229 9.76 15.66 9.29
CA ASN A 229 9.91 17.11 9.44
C ASN A 229 11.30 17.61 9.00
N GLU A 230 12.34 16.78 9.05
CA GLU A 230 13.66 17.11 8.55
C GLU A 230 13.78 17.05 7.02
N LEU A 231 12.84 16.41 6.33
CA LEU A 231 12.83 16.38 4.87
C LEU A 231 12.56 17.77 4.28
N PRO A 232 13.24 18.14 3.18
CA PRO A 232 13.14 19.45 2.56
C PRO A 232 11.75 19.77 1.97
#